data_9669e92c0cb521dde6abaa7ee8a6bbc9
#
_entry.id   9669e92c0cb521dde6abaa7ee8a6bbc9
#
_cell.length_a   1.000
_cell.length_b   1.000
_cell.length_c   1.000
_cell.angle_alpha   90.00
_cell.angle_beta   90.00
_cell.angle_gamma   90.00
#
_symmetry.space_group_name_H-M   'P 1'
#
loop_
_entity.id
_entity.type
_entity.pdbx_description
1 polymer ?
#
loop_
_entity_poly.entity_id
_entity_poly.type
_entity_poly.pdbx_seq_one_letter_code
_entity_poly.pdbx_strand_id
1 'polypeptide(L)'
;LKTGEIKAVWIACTNPAQSLPNQAAVREALQAAEYVVLQEAYGNTDTADYADLLLPASGWGEKYGTVTNSERCITRVMPAVQAPGEARHDWEIVVDFARRLGQKLDHAGAQKLFPYTDAEAIFNEHRESTRGRDLDITGLSYALLEVNGPQQWPYPEGATAGKVRLYEDGVFPTPDGKARFVAIEHQPTAETTTLNLPISLLSGRMRDHWHGMSRTGTVPRLFNLEDEPLLAMHPCDMRHRSLEAGDLVKVTNARGAMTVRVSEGEGLKKGRAWIPMHWGNQFMNSPGANAVASDATDPFSKQPELKHAAVQITKLKLPYPLAVVRSCDSQAAALELMQRVRSLLSTYSYATVNLYGRKRPLVVFRAATEAPIEANLIAELDQIFGMAGDEGAIVYADASRNVSKKAIALDGRLLGVRLAGETLAQTWLKRAMAEDELGANMIRFALAPTAKAPGNIAPRNIVCKCADISDVQIRQAIAAGADLPQLQNTLKCGTFCGSCVPEI
;
A
#
# COMPACT_ATOMS: atom_id res chain seq x y z
N LEU A 1 2.45 23.16 -14.46
CA LEU A 1 1.04 23.18 -14.07
C LEU A 1 0.72 24.44 -13.24
N LYS A 2 1.33 24.59 -12.05
CA LYS A 2 1.03 25.69 -11.13
C LYS A 2 1.21 27.09 -11.74
N THR A 3 2.18 27.27 -12.65
CA THR A 3 2.43 28.56 -13.35
C THR A 3 1.50 28.77 -14.55
N GLY A 4 0.69 27.78 -14.93
CA GLY A 4 -0.17 27.83 -16.10
C GLY A 4 0.55 27.58 -17.45
N GLU A 5 1.88 27.36 -17.44
CA GLU A 5 2.64 27.04 -18.67
C GLU A 5 2.23 25.68 -19.26
N ILE A 6 1.93 24.70 -18.39
CA ILE A 6 1.35 23.43 -18.77
C ILE A 6 -0.12 23.44 -18.34
N LYS A 7 -1.02 23.42 -19.31
CA LYS A 7 -2.46 23.53 -19.09
C LYS A 7 -3.14 22.18 -18.85
N ALA A 8 -2.67 21.13 -19.51
CA ALA A 8 -3.22 19.80 -19.41
C ALA A 8 -2.12 18.77 -19.09
N VAL A 9 -2.47 17.77 -18.31
CA VAL A 9 -1.58 16.65 -17.98
C VAL A 9 -2.30 15.33 -18.16
N TRP A 10 -1.63 14.36 -18.77
CA TRP A 10 -2.08 12.97 -18.82
C TRP A 10 -1.20 12.13 -17.90
N ILE A 11 -1.82 11.56 -16.88
CA ILE A 11 -1.18 10.72 -15.87
C ILE A 11 -1.57 9.27 -16.17
N ALA A 12 -0.58 8.41 -16.36
CA ALA A 12 -0.79 7.00 -16.65
C ALA A 12 0.02 6.11 -15.68
N CYS A 13 -0.60 5.07 -15.15
CA CYS A 13 0.03 4.01 -14.35
C CYS A 13 0.73 4.49 -13.06
N THR A 14 0.44 5.71 -12.57
CA THR A 14 1.06 6.27 -11.36
C THR A 14 0.07 7.14 -10.58
N ASN A 15 0.36 7.35 -9.30
CA ASN A 15 -0.49 8.09 -8.36
C ASN A 15 0.30 9.27 -7.74
N PRO A 16 0.58 10.35 -8.49
CA PRO A 16 1.42 11.45 -8.04
C PRO A 16 0.89 12.17 -6.79
N ALA A 17 -0.43 12.27 -6.59
CA ALA A 17 -1.03 12.85 -5.40
C ALA A 17 -0.72 12.08 -4.10
N GLN A 18 -0.04 10.92 -4.19
CA GLN A 18 0.49 10.17 -3.06
C GLN A 18 1.99 9.87 -3.20
N SER A 19 2.46 9.54 -4.41
CA SER A 19 3.82 8.99 -4.60
C SER A 19 4.91 10.04 -4.73
N LEU A 20 4.59 11.26 -5.16
CA LEU A 20 5.58 12.33 -5.26
C LEU A 20 5.86 12.97 -3.89
N PRO A 21 7.06 13.55 -3.68
CA PRO A 21 7.37 14.31 -2.48
C PRO A 21 6.63 15.67 -2.48
N ASN A 22 6.72 16.42 -1.36
CA ASN A 22 6.12 17.75 -1.21
C ASN A 22 4.67 17.78 -1.67
N GLN A 23 3.86 16.91 -1.05
CA GLN A 23 2.48 16.62 -1.46
C GLN A 23 1.58 17.86 -1.54
N ALA A 24 1.81 18.87 -0.71
CA ALA A 24 1.05 20.12 -0.79
C ALA A 24 1.23 20.81 -2.15
N ALA A 25 2.48 20.92 -2.62
CA ALA A 25 2.79 21.53 -3.92
C ALA A 25 2.26 20.69 -5.09
N VAL A 26 2.32 19.35 -5.00
CA VAL A 26 1.78 18.45 -6.04
C VAL A 26 0.28 18.62 -6.17
N ARG A 27 -0.45 18.61 -5.06
CA ARG A 27 -1.91 18.73 -5.05
C ARG A 27 -2.36 20.11 -5.53
N GLU A 28 -1.67 21.17 -5.10
CA GLU A 28 -1.91 22.53 -5.62
C GLU A 28 -1.69 22.61 -7.15
N ALA A 29 -0.64 21.96 -7.66
CA ALA A 29 -0.36 21.91 -9.10
C ALA A 29 -1.43 21.14 -9.88
N LEU A 30 -1.95 20.02 -9.35
CA LEU A 30 -3.04 19.28 -9.97
C LEU A 30 -4.34 20.07 -9.96
N GLN A 31 -4.64 20.78 -8.88
CA GLN A 31 -5.82 21.67 -8.79
C GLN A 31 -5.75 22.86 -9.74
N ALA A 32 -4.53 23.36 -10.01
CA ALA A 32 -4.33 24.51 -10.91
C ALA A 32 -4.35 24.12 -12.39
N ALA A 33 -4.23 22.84 -12.74
CA ALA A 33 -4.29 22.37 -14.11
C ALA A 33 -5.67 22.62 -14.73
N GLU A 34 -5.73 23.09 -15.98
CA GLU A 34 -6.98 23.27 -16.70
C GLU A 34 -7.65 21.94 -17.09
N TYR A 35 -6.86 20.86 -17.25
CA TYR A 35 -7.38 19.54 -17.58
C TYR A 35 -6.45 18.43 -17.13
N VAL A 36 -6.95 17.51 -16.33
CA VAL A 36 -6.23 16.33 -15.83
C VAL A 36 -6.88 15.06 -16.35
N VAL A 37 -6.13 14.31 -17.16
CA VAL A 37 -6.52 12.97 -17.62
C VAL A 37 -5.80 11.94 -16.77
N LEU A 38 -6.54 11.02 -16.17
CA LEU A 38 -5.99 9.91 -15.40
C LEU A 38 -6.33 8.57 -16.10
N GLN A 39 -5.30 7.84 -16.51
CA GLN A 39 -5.40 6.48 -17.00
C GLN A 39 -4.97 5.52 -15.89
N GLU A 40 -5.92 4.80 -15.29
CA GLU A 40 -5.69 4.02 -14.07
C GLU A 40 -6.61 2.80 -14.01
N ALA A 41 -6.10 1.71 -13.43
CA ALA A 41 -6.86 0.49 -13.20
C ALA A 41 -7.79 0.58 -11.96
N TYR A 42 -7.54 1.55 -11.07
CA TYR A 42 -8.27 1.75 -9.83
C TYR A 42 -8.79 3.18 -9.73
N GLY A 43 -10.11 3.35 -9.81
CA GLY A 43 -10.76 4.66 -9.82
C GLY A 43 -10.77 5.41 -8.49
N ASN A 44 -10.22 4.82 -7.43
CA ASN A 44 -10.22 5.37 -6.08
C ASN A 44 -8.82 5.78 -5.57
N THR A 45 -7.88 6.09 -6.46
CA THR A 45 -6.55 6.60 -6.08
C THR A 45 -6.61 8.07 -5.65
N ASP A 46 -5.64 8.52 -4.84
CA ASP A 46 -5.58 9.93 -4.41
C ASP A 46 -5.52 10.92 -5.60
N THR A 47 -4.96 10.50 -6.73
CA THR A 47 -4.90 11.31 -7.95
C THR A 47 -6.27 11.38 -8.65
N ALA A 48 -7.13 10.38 -8.46
CA ALA A 48 -8.46 10.37 -9.08
C ALA A 48 -9.35 11.54 -8.60
N ASP A 49 -9.13 12.04 -7.39
CA ASP A 49 -9.84 13.18 -6.83
C ASP A 49 -9.56 14.50 -7.60
N TYR A 50 -8.54 14.54 -8.45
CA TYR A 50 -8.12 15.69 -9.28
C TYR A 50 -8.39 15.49 -10.77
N ALA A 51 -8.90 14.32 -11.18
CA ALA A 51 -9.05 13.99 -12.58
C ALA A 51 -10.37 14.55 -13.16
N ASP A 52 -10.26 15.28 -14.29
CA ASP A 52 -11.42 15.70 -15.10
C ASP A 52 -11.91 14.56 -15.98
N LEU A 53 -11.00 13.67 -16.41
CA LEU A 53 -11.31 12.48 -17.19
C LEU A 53 -10.58 11.28 -16.64
N LEU A 54 -11.33 10.24 -16.28
CA LEU A 54 -10.80 8.93 -15.91
C LEU A 54 -10.92 7.97 -17.09
N LEU A 55 -9.80 7.39 -17.52
CA LEU A 55 -9.71 6.36 -18.56
C LEU A 55 -9.41 5.02 -17.89
N PRO A 56 -10.39 4.12 -17.75
CA PRO A 56 -10.21 2.85 -17.08
C PRO A 56 -9.27 1.94 -17.87
N ALA A 57 -8.19 1.50 -17.22
CA ALA A 57 -7.19 0.60 -17.78
C ALA A 57 -7.31 -0.82 -17.22
N SER A 58 -7.01 -1.82 -18.07
CA SER A 58 -7.06 -3.22 -17.67
C SER A 58 -5.91 -3.60 -16.72
N GLY A 59 -6.19 -4.51 -15.80
CA GLY A 59 -5.22 -5.08 -14.87
C GLY A 59 -4.38 -6.21 -15.49
N TRP A 60 -3.46 -6.79 -14.69
CA TRP A 60 -2.54 -7.84 -15.14
C TRP A 60 -3.22 -9.11 -15.65
N GLY A 61 -4.30 -9.55 -15.01
CA GLY A 61 -5.03 -10.75 -15.39
C GLY A 61 -6.00 -10.55 -16.56
N GLU A 62 -6.05 -9.37 -17.15
CA GLU A 62 -7.06 -8.92 -18.10
C GLU A 62 -6.45 -8.54 -19.48
N LYS A 63 -5.12 -8.61 -19.62
CA LYS A 63 -4.43 -8.08 -20.81
C LYS A 63 -3.45 -9.06 -21.46
N TYR A 64 -3.16 -8.78 -22.73
CA TYR A 64 -2.13 -9.45 -23.52
C TYR A 64 -0.85 -8.61 -23.54
N GLY A 65 0.28 -9.28 -23.72
CA GLY A 65 1.54 -8.62 -23.92
C GLY A 65 2.74 -9.46 -23.50
N THR A 66 3.81 -8.76 -23.17
CA THR A 66 5.01 -9.33 -22.55
C THR A 66 5.40 -8.50 -21.34
N VAL A 67 6.11 -9.13 -20.42
CA VAL A 67 6.68 -8.47 -19.25
C VAL A 67 8.11 -8.94 -19.08
N THR A 68 9.00 -8.04 -18.65
CA THR A 68 10.38 -8.37 -18.32
C THR A 68 10.57 -8.22 -16.82
N ASN A 69 11.11 -9.24 -16.16
CA ASN A 69 11.45 -9.20 -14.74
C ASN A 69 12.90 -8.69 -14.51
N SER A 70 13.29 -8.58 -13.23
CA SER A 70 14.64 -8.12 -12.84
C SER A 70 15.76 -9.10 -13.22
N GLU A 71 15.46 -10.36 -13.54
CA GLU A 71 16.40 -11.35 -14.08
C GLU A 71 16.54 -11.26 -15.61
N ARG A 72 15.92 -10.26 -16.23
CA ARG A 72 15.90 -10.08 -17.69
C ARG A 72 15.11 -11.16 -18.45
N CYS A 73 14.24 -11.89 -17.75
CA CYS A 73 13.33 -12.85 -18.38
C CYS A 73 12.11 -12.14 -18.95
N ILE A 74 11.90 -12.32 -20.24
CA ILE A 74 10.71 -11.88 -20.97
C ILE A 74 9.69 -13.02 -20.95
N THR A 75 8.50 -12.71 -20.44
CA THR A 75 7.39 -13.68 -20.27
C THR A 75 6.18 -13.19 -21.02
N ARG A 76 5.43 -14.11 -21.67
CA ARG A 76 4.11 -13.82 -22.23
C ARG A 76 3.10 -13.54 -21.11
N VAL A 77 2.33 -12.49 -21.29
CA VAL A 77 1.17 -12.17 -20.45
C VAL A 77 -0.09 -12.54 -21.22
N MET A 78 -0.93 -13.38 -20.61
CA MET A 78 -2.22 -13.83 -21.18
C MET A 78 -3.33 -13.48 -20.21
N PRO A 79 -4.51 -13.02 -20.67
CA PRO A 79 -5.63 -12.73 -19.81
C PRO A 79 -6.21 -14.02 -19.23
N ALA A 80 -6.47 -14.01 -17.92
CA ALA A 80 -7.21 -15.05 -17.22
C ALA A 80 -8.71 -14.73 -17.15
N VAL A 81 -9.06 -13.45 -17.25
CA VAL A 81 -10.43 -12.92 -17.23
C VAL A 81 -10.55 -11.78 -18.22
N GLN A 82 -11.77 -11.43 -18.60
CA GLN A 82 -12.06 -10.26 -19.41
C GLN A 82 -11.91 -8.99 -18.56
N ALA A 83 -11.47 -7.90 -19.19
CA ALA A 83 -11.44 -6.58 -18.55
C ALA A 83 -12.89 -6.15 -18.17
N PRO A 84 -13.10 -5.61 -16.97
CA PRO A 84 -14.43 -5.23 -16.50
C PRO A 84 -14.90 -3.91 -17.14
N GLY A 85 -16.20 -3.79 -17.37
CA GLY A 85 -16.85 -2.56 -17.83
C GLY A 85 -16.23 -2.01 -19.12
N GLU A 86 -15.77 -0.76 -19.08
CA GLU A 86 -15.15 -0.05 -20.19
C GLU A 86 -13.61 -0.07 -20.15
N ALA A 87 -13.01 -0.87 -19.27
CA ALA A 87 -11.55 -0.96 -19.15
C ALA A 87 -10.91 -1.51 -20.42
N ARG A 88 -9.87 -0.81 -20.88
CA ARG A 88 -9.12 -1.13 -22.11
C ARG A 88 -7.64 -1.33 -21.79
N HIS A 89 -6.91 -1.96 -22.70
CA HIS A 89 -5.45 -2.03 -22.55
C HIS A 89 -4.82 -0.64 -22.68
N ASP A 90 -3.78 -0.40 -21.89
CA ASP A 90 -3.09 0.91 -21.87
C ASP A 90 -2.69 1.39 -23.25
N TRP A 91 -2.14 0.49 -24.08
CA TRP A 91 -1.71 0.81 -25.43
C TRP A 91 -2.89 1.17 -26.36
N GLU A 92 -4.06 0.54 -26.20
CA GLU A 92 -5.26 0.83 -27.01
C GLU A 92 -5.77 2.23 -26.72
N ILE A 93 -5.76 2.65 -25.46
CA ILE A 93 -6.17 3.99 -25.04
C ILE A 93 -5.26 5.04 -25.70
N VAL A 94 -3.94 4.82 -25.63
CA VAL A 94 -2.95 5.75 -26.23
C VAL A 94 -3.07 5.79 -27.74
N VAL A 95 -3.21 4.67 -28.42
CA VAL A 95 -3.33 4.57 -29.88
C VAL A 95 -4.62 5.22 -30.38
N ASP A 96 -5.75 4.96 -29.71
CA ASP A 96 -7.04 5.57 -30.06
C ASP A 96 -6.99 7.10 -29.93
N PHE A 97 -6.44 7.59 -28.81
CA PHE A 97 -6.23 9.03 -28.63
C PHE A 97 -5.34 9.64 -29.72
N ALA A 98 -4.19 9.00 -30.01
CA ALA A 98 -3.25 9.50 -30.99
C ALA A 98 -3.86 9.56 -32.41
N ARG A 99 -4.64 8.55 -32.81
CA ARG A 99 -5.35 8.52 -34.09
C ARG A 99 -6.42 9.63 -34.16
N ARG A 100 -7.22 9.83 -33.13
CA ARG A 100 -8.22 10.91 -33.06
C ARG A 100 -7.58 12.29 -33.09
N LEU A 101 -6.49 12.48 -32.35
CA LEU A 101 -5.73 13.72 -32.35
C LEU A 101 -5.16 14.01 -33.76
N GLY A 102 -4.57 13.00 -34.38
CA GLY A 102 -4.07 13.12 -35.75
C GLY A 102 -5.13 13.53 -36.78
N GLN A 103 -6.35 12.97 -36.66
CA GLN A 103 -7.49 13.40 -37.47
C GLN A 103 -7.88 14.86 -37.21
N LYS A 104 -7.94 15.27 -35.94
CA LYS A 104 -8.27 16.64 -35.55
C LYS A 104 -7.25 17.67 -36.03
N LEU A 105 -5.98 17.29 -36.06
CA LEU A 105 -4.86 18.13 -36.55
C LEU A 105 -4.63 18.03 -38.05
N ASP A 106 -5.47 17.30 -38.78
CA ASP A 106 -5.33 16.99 -40.22
C ASP A 106 -3.93 16.46 -40.60
N HIS A 107 -3.37 15.61 -39.68
CA HIS A 107 -2.04 15.04 -39.87
C HIS A 107 -2.09 13.77 -40.71
N ALA A 108 -1.78 13.85 -41.99
CA ALA A 108 -1.87 12.74 -42.96
C ALA A 108 -1.05 11.50 -42.60
N GLY A 109 -0.04 11.64 -41.73
CA GLY A 109 0.83 10.54 -41.24
C GLY A 109 0.36 9.86 -39.95
N ALA A 110 -0.69 10.35 -39.27
CA ALA A 110 -1.05 9.87 -37.92
C ALA A 110 -1.34 8.38 -37.88
N GLN A 111 -2.05 7.83 -38.83
CA GLN A 111 -2.32 6.39 -38.91
C GLN A 111 -1.06 5.55 -39.17
N LYS A 112 -0.08 6.10 -39.90
CA LYS A 112 1.21 5.41 -40.14
C LYS A 112 2.12 5.43 -38.93
N LEU A 113 2.00 6.45 -38.07
CA LEU A 113 2.76 6.54 -36.80
C LEU A 113 2.22 5.60 -35.73
N PHE A 114 0.93 5.25 -35.77
CA PHE A 114 0.28 4.37 -34.82
C PHE A 114 -0.47 3.23 -35.52
N PRO A 115 0.25 2.33 -36.25
CA PRO A 115 -0.37 1.30 -37.09
C PRO A 115 -0.86 0.09 -36.28
N TYR A 116 -0.65 0.06 -34.97
CA TYR A 116 -0.82 -1.11 -34.12
C TYR A 116 -2.27 -1.58 -34.06
N THR A 117 -2.48 -2.86 -34.33
CA THR A 117 -3.75 -3.55 -34.21
C THR A 117 -3.83 -4.44 -32.99
N ASP A 118 -2.68 -4.83 -32.43
CA ASP A 118 -2.54 -5.72 -31.30
C ASP A 118 -1.21 -5.48 -30.56
N ALA A 119 -1.06 -6.10 -29.41
CA ALA A 119 0.14 -5.98 -28.56
C ALA A 119 1.37 -6.66 -29.19
N GLU A 120 1.18 -7.64 -30.08
CA GLU A 120 2.28 -8.31 -30.78
C GLU A 120 2.94 -7.38 -31.81
N ALA A 121 2.16 -6.57 -32.50
CA ALA A 121 2.69 -5.55 -33.44
C ALA A 121 3.61 -4.56 -32.70
N ILE A 122 3.23 -4.13 -31.49
CA ILE A 122 4.07 -3.26 -30.65
C ILE A 122 5.33 -4.00 -30.19
N PHE A 123 5.20 -5.24 -29.74
CA PHE A 123 6.35 -6.06 -29.36
C PHE A 123 7.33 -6.26 -30.52
N ASN A 124 6.83 -6.51 -31.72
CA ASN A 124 7.66 -6.70 -32.91
C ASN A 124 8.43 -5.43 -33.29
N GLU A 125 7.82 -4.25 -33.18
CA GLU A 125 8.53 -2.98 -33.38
C GLU A 125 9.59 -2.76 -32.31
N HIS A 126 9.23 -3.00 -31.03
CA HIS A 126 10.17 -2.87 -29.91
C HIS A 126 11.38 -3.79 -30.11
N ARG A 127 11.18 -5.07 -30.41
CA ARG A 127 12.29 -6.02 -30.60
C ARG A 127 13.22 -5.59 -31.75
N GLU A 128 12.67 -5.10 -32.86
CA GLU A 128 13.50 -4.60 -33.96
C GLU A 128 14.33 -3.36 -33.57
N SER A 129 13.82 -2.50 -32.71
CA SER A 129 14.56 -1.35 -32.20
C SER A 129 15.79 -1.75 -31.35
N THR A 130 15.88 -3.00 -30.92
CA THR A 130 17.01 -3.54 -30.13
C THR A 130 18.10 -4.18 -30.99
N ARG A 131 17.87 -4.32 -32.29
CA ARG A 131 18.79 -5.00 -33.25
C ARG A 131 20.20 -4.44 -33.17
N GLY A 132 21.17 -5.34 -32.98
CA GLY A 132 22.59 -5.01 -32.90
C GLY A 132 23.03 -4.26 -31.65
N ARG A 133 22.16 -4.14 -30.65
CA ARG A 133 22.50 -3.57 -29.34
C ARG A 133 22.94 -4.69 -28.36
N ASP A 134 23.49 -4.33 -27.22
CA ASP A 134 23.89 -5.27 -26.16
C ASP A 134 22.72 -6.05 -25.56
N LEU A 135 21.50 -5.51 -25.70
CA LEU A 135 20.25 -6.12 -25.24
C LEU A 135 19.35 -6.61 -26.38
N ASP A 136 19.94 -7.02 -27.50
CA ASP A 136 19.23 -7.49 -28.68
C ASP A 136 18.26 -8.64 -28.35
N ILE A 137 16.97 -8.48 -28.72
CA ILE A 137 15.92 -9.49 -28.55
C ILE A 137 15.25 -9.88 -29.86
N THR A 138 15.88 -9.62 -30.99
CA THR A 138 15.32 -9.86 -32.33
C THR A 138 14.97 -11.31 -32.62
N GLY A 139 15.58 -12.27 -31.90
CA GLY A 139 15.26 -13.69 -32.01
C GLY A 139 13.98 -14.11 -31.27
N LEU A 140 13.40 -13.25 -30.43
CA LEU A 140 12.18 -13.59 -29.69
C LEU A 140 10.92 -13.34 -30.54
N SER A 141 9.91 -14.16 -30.30
CA SER A 141 8.55 -13.99 -30.82
C SER A 141 7.52 -14.47 -29.81
N TYR A 142 6.28 -14.10 -29.97
CA TYR A 142 5.19 -14.63 -29.15
C TYR A 142 5.12 -16.15 -29.24
N ALA A 143 5.19 -16.72 -30.44
CA ALA A 143 5.17 -18.16 -30.64
C ALA A 143 6.33 -18.88 -29.92
N LEU A 144 7.54 -18.30 -29.97
CA LEU A 144 8.69 -18.86 -29.25
C LEU A 144 8.48 -18.82 -27.73
N LEU A 145 7.99 -17.70 -27.19
CA LEU A 145 7.72 -17.56 -25.75
C LEU A 145 6.58 -18.46 -25.26
N GLU A 146 5.60 -18.77 -26.12
CA GLU A 146 4.54 -19.72 -25.80
C GLU A 146 5.02 -21.18 -25.74
N VAL A 147 5.89 -21.56 -26.65
CA VAL A 147 6.44 -22.95 -26.72
C VAL A 147 7.54 -23.18 -25.69
N ASN A 148 8.49 -22.25 -25.61
CA ASN A 148 9.71 -22.43 -24.81
C ASN A 148 9.64 -21.77 -23.43
N GLY A 149 8.54 -21.07 -23.13
CA GLY A 149 8.39 -20.32 -21.87
C GLY A 149 9.25 -19.05 -21.83
N PRO A 150 9.43 -18.47 -20.63
CA PRO A 150 10.20 -17.23 -20.43
C PRO A 150 11.64 -17.35 -20.93
N GLN A 151 12.15 -16.30 -21.62
CA GLN A 151 13.49 -16.24 -22.15
C GLN A 151 14.25 -15.03 -21.62
N GLN A 152 15.51 -15.25 -21.26
CA GLN A 152 16.41 -14.15 -20.85
C GLN A 152 16.96 -13.43 -22.10
N TRP A 153 17.05 -12.11 -22.03
CA TRP A 153 17.79 -11.34 -23.02
C TRP A 153 19.26 -11.11 -22.59
N PRO A 154 20.21 -10.90 -23.54
CA PRO A 154 20.00 -10.83 -24.99
C PRO A 154 19.62 -12.17 -25.62
N TYR A 155 18.80 -12.06 -26.67
CA TYR A 155 18.36 -13.19 -27.49
C TYR A 155 18.30 -12.75 -28.98
N PRO A 156 19.48 -12.55 -29.62
CA PRO A 156 19.52 -12.05 -30.99
C PRO A 156 18.98 -13.08 -31.99
N GLU A 157 18.67 -12.63 -33.19
CA GLU A 157 18.25 -13.49 -34.28
C GLU A 157 19.25 -14.66 -34.52
N GLY A 158 18.71 -15.88 -34.62
CA GLY A 158 19.50 -17.11 -34.74
C GLY A 158 20.01 -17.70 -33.42
N ALA A 159 19.81 -17.03 -32.27
CA ALA A 159 20.12 -17.61 -30.96
C ALA A 159 19.16 -18.76 -30.64
N THR A 160 19.67 -19.80 -29.98
CA THR A 160 18.89 -20.94 -29.48
C THR A 160 18.53 -20.84 -28.01
N ALA A 161 19.18 -19.94 -27.27
CA ALA A 161 18.94 -19.65 -25.85
C ALA A 161 19.38 -18.22 -25.54
N GLY A 162 18.78 -17.65 -24.51
CA GLY A 162 19.22 -16.38 -23.95
C GLY A 162 20.48 -16.51 -23.10
N LYS A 163 21.13 -15.39 -22.80
CA LYS A 163 22.33 -15.38 -21.93
C LYS A 163 21.93 -15.32 -20.46
N VAL A 164 22.31 -16.32 -19.69
CA VAL A 164 22.09 -16.37 -18.24
C VAL A 164 22.89 -15.25 -17.55
N ARG A 165 24.13 -15.01 -18.01
CA ARG A 165 24.99 -13.94 -17.49
C ARG A 165 25.39 -12.98 -18.61
N LEU A 166 25.33 -11.68 -18.33
CA LEU A 166 25.82 -10.65 -19.24
C LEU A 166 27.35 -10.56 -19.17
N TYR A 167 27.93 -10.19 -20.34
CA TYR A 167 29.37 -9.87 -20.46
C TYR A 167 30.30 -10.98 -19.98
N GLU A 168 29.92 -12.25 -20.19
CA GLU A 168 30.76 -13.43 -19.88
C GLU A 168 32.08 -13.45 -20.64
N ASP A 169 32.06 -12.85 -21.82
CA ASP A 169 33.23 -12.67 -22.69
C ASP A 169 34.14 -11.51 -22.24
N GLY A 170 33.76 -10.79 -21.18
CA GLY A 170 34.49 -9.60 -20.70
C GLY A 170 34.37 -8.37 -21.60
N VAL A 171 33.52 -8.42 -22.63
CA VAL A 171 33.28 -7.30 -23.54
C VAL A 171 32.06 -6.50 -23.11
N PHE A 172 32.26 -5.23 -22.80
CA PHE A 172 31.22 -4.32 -22.33
C PHE A 172 30.78 -3.34 -23.45
N PRO A 173 29.55 -2.78 -23.38
CA PRO A 173 29.04 -1.84 -24.38
C PRO A 173 29.63 -0.43 -24.21
N THR A 174 30.94 -0.35 -24.24
CA THR A 174 31.75 0.85 -24.13
C THR A 174 32.62 0.99 -25.39
N PRO A 175 33.10 2.19 -25.77
CA PRO A 175 33.89 2.37 -26.97
C PRO A 175 35.16 1.50 -27.04
N ASP A 176 35.74 1.15 -25.90
CA ASP A 176 36.93 0.32 -25.79
C ASP A 176 36.65 -1.14 -25.34
N GLY A 177 35.36 -1.50 -25.22
CA GLY A 177 34.92 -2.83 -24.79
C GLY A 177 35.19 -3.18 -23.32
N LYS A 178 35.66 -2.22 -22.51
CA LYS A 178 36.08 -2.49 -21.12
C LYS A 178 35.05 -1.95 -20.12
N ALA A 179 34.95 -2.63 -18.97
CA ALA A 179 34.18 -2.12 -17.83
C ALA A 179 34.74 -0.78 -17.35
N ARG A 180 33.84 0.15 -17.02
CA ARG A 180 34.20 1.44 -16.42
C ARG A 180 33.97 1.37 -14.92
N PHE A 181 35.05 1.60 -14.16
CA PHE A 181 34.97 1.80 -12.71
C PHE A 181 34.86 3.28 -12.44
N VAL A 182 33.67 3.70 -11.99
CA VAL A 182 33.43 5.10 -11.63
C VAL A 182 33.65 5.26 -10.12
N ALA A 183 34.64 6.05 -9.74
CA ALA A 183 34.83 6.46 -8.35
C ALA A 183 33.73 7.46 -7.99
N ILE A 184 32.83 7.06 -7.11
CA ILE A 184 31.74 7.91 -6.63
C ILE A 184 32.09 8.42 -5.24
N GLU A 185 32.21 9.74 -5.11
CA GLU A 185 32.33 10.38 -3.80
C GLU A 185 30.97 10.44 -3.12
N HIS A 186 30.99 10.22 -1.80
CA HIS A 186 29.79 10.34 -0.99
C HIS A 186 29.20 11.75 -1.06
N GLN A 187 27.94 11.86 -1.40
CA GLN A 187 27.17 13.10 -1.30
C GLN A 187 26.21 12.97 -0.11
N PRO A 188 26.15 13.99 0.78
CA PRO A 188 25.17 14.01 1.86
C PRO A 188 23.74 14.13 1.28
N THR A 189 22.74 13.84 2.12
CA THR A 189 21.35 14.15 1.79
C THR A 189 21.14 15.64 1.57
N ALA A 190 20.20 16.02 0.69
CA ALA A 190 19.93 17.42 0.37
C ALA A 190 19.48 18.22 1.61
N GLU A 191 18.80 17.55 2.55
CA GLU A 191 18.35 18.12 3.81
C GLU A 191 19.06 17.43 4.97
N THR A 192 19.64 18.22 5.89
CA THR A 192 20.27 17.70 7.10
C THR A 192 19.38 17.97 8.32
N THR A 193 19.51 17.13 9.35
CA THR A 193 18.86 17.40 10.65
C THR A 193 19.40 18.64 11.32
N THR A 194 18.54 19.35 12.03
CA THR A 194 18.86 20.58 12.78
C THR A 194 18.32 20.48 14.20
N LEU A 195 18.60 21.46 15.05
CA LEU A 195 18.02 21.51 16.40
C LEU A 195 16.48 21.57 16.38
N ASN A 196 15.88 22.19 15.37
CA ASN A 196 14.43 22.28 15.22
C ASN A 196 13.83 21.05 14.54
N LEU A 197 14.59 20.35 13.72
CA LEU A 197 14.20 19.13 13.01
C LEU A 197 15.22 18.01 13.33
N PRO A 198 15.22 17.49 14.56
CA PRO A 198 16.33 16.67 15.06
C PRO A 198 16.27 15.20 14.61
N ILE A 199 15.19 14.78 13.99
CA ILE A 199 14.98 13.37 13.61
C ILE A 199 15.10 13.20 12.10
N SER A 200 15.97 12.27 11.69
CA SER A 200 16.02 11.75 10.32
C SER A 200 14.91 10.72 10.14
N LEU A 201 13.84 11.09 9.45
CA LEU A 201 12.74 10.20 9.11
C LEU A 201 13.10 9.38 7.87
N LEU A 202 13.10 8.08 8.01
CA LEU A 202 13.26 7.11 6.93
C LEU A 202 11.87 6.60 6.51
N SER A 203 11.65 6.42 5.23
CA SER A 203 10.46 5.75 4.72
C SER A 203 10.80 4.45 3.99
N GLY A 204 9.92 3.46 4.06
CA GLY A 204 10.20 2.17 3.46
C GLY A 204 8.95 1.36 3.13
N ARG A 205 9.17 0.20 2.52
CA ARG A 205 8.11 -0.76 2.20
C ARG A 205 7.88 -1.72 3.33
N MET A 206 6.62 -2.05 3.52
CA MET A 206 6.23 -3.26 4.25
C MET A 206 6.26 -4.46 3.31
N ARG A 207 6.36 -5.65 3.89
CA ARG A 207 6.39 -6.92 3.14
C ARG A 207 5.11 -7.15 2.32
N ASP A 208 3.95 -6.85 2.90
CA ASP A 208 2.66 -7.29 2.38
C ASP A 208 1.96 -6.23 1.51
N HIS A 209 2.51 -5.00 1.44
CA HIS A 209 1.90 -3.92 0.70
C HIS A 209 2.74 -3.42 -0.47
N TRP A 210 2.06 -2.85 -1.47
CA TRP A 210 2.64 -2.35 -2.70
C TRP A 210 2.27 -0.89 -2.92
N HIS A 211 3.26 -0.01 -3.04
CA HIS A 211 3.09 1.44 -3.28
C HIS A 211 2.00 2.05 -2.39
N GLY A 212 1.01 2.76 -2.98
CA GLY A 212 -0.14 3.37 -2.30
C GLY A 212 -1.29 2.42 -2.00
N MET A 213 -1.04 1.12 -2.01
CA MET A 213 -2.03 0.08 -1.69
C MET A 213 -3.26 0.03 -2.61
N SER A 214 -3.25 0.65 -3.78
CA SER A 214 -4.38 0.61 -4.72
C SER A 214 -4.86 -0.83 -5.02
N ARG A 215 -3.93 -1.80 -5.08
CA ARG A 215 -4.22 -3.24 -5.22
C ARG A 215 -4.23 -3.96 -3.88
N THR A 216 -3.13 -3.89 -3.13
CA THR A 216 -2.96 -4.66 -1.90
C THR A 216 -3.89 -4.20 -0.78
N GLY A 217 -4.31 -2.94 -0.78
CA GLY A 217 -5.30 -2.37 0.14
C GLY A 217 -6.73 -2.87 -0.07
N THR A 218 -6.99 -3.61 -1.16
CA THR A 218 -8.29 -4.27 -1.40
C THR A 218 -8.38 -5.67 -0.78
N VAL A 219 -7.28 -6.20 -0.21
CA VAL A 219 -7.18 -7.58 0.27
C VAL A 219 -7.08 -7.61 1.79
N PRO A 220 -8.13 -7.99 2.53
CA PRO A 220 -8.18 -7.93 4.00
C PRO A 220 -7.02 -8.63 4.71
N ARG A 221 -6.62 -9.82 4.22
CA ARG A 221 -5.55 -10.62 4.83
C ARG A 221 -4.18 -9.96 4.82
N LEU A 222 -3.92 -9.01 3.91
CA LEU A 222 -2.63 -8.34 3.81
C LEU A 222 -2.41 -7.31 4.93
N PHE A 223 -3.49 -6.88 5.60
CA PHE A 223 -3.43 -6.03 6.79
C PHE A 223 -3.20 -6.80 8.10
N ASN A 224 -3.12 -8.13 8.06
CA ASN A 224 -2.92 -8.91 9.30
C ASN A 224 -1.52 -8.75 9.89
N LEU A 225 -0.54 -8.29 9.12
CA LEU A 225 0.80 -7.99 9.62
C LEU A 225 0.79 -6.66 10.39
N GLU A 226 0.29 -5.62 9.74
CA GLU A 226 0.19 -4.27 10.29
C GLU A 226 -1.00 -3.58 9.61
N ASP A 227 -1.93 -3.09 10.40
CA ASP A 227 -3.17 -2.51 9.92
C ASP A 227 -3.33 -1.03 10.30
N GLU A 228 -2.21 -0.39 10.62
CA GLU A 228 -2.11 1.03 10.98
C GLU A 228 -0.69 1.52 10.68
N PRO A 229 -0.48 2.76 10.21
CA PRO A 229 0.87 3.26 9.98
C PRO A 229 1.56 3.53 11.32
N LEU A 230 2.59 2.74 11.65
CA LEU A 230 3.34 2.90 12.87
C LEU A 230 4.68 3.60 12.60
N LEU A 231 4.96 4.64 13.39
CA LEU A 231 6.25 5.32 13.39
C LEU A 231 7.20 4.60 14.35
N ALA A 232 8.11 3.80 13.83
CA ALA A 232 9.13 3.15 14.65
C ALA A 232 10.20 4.16 15.08
N MET A 233 10.52 4.18 16.38
CA MET A 233 11.56 5.04 16.97
C MET A 233 12.44 4.24 17.92
N HIS A 234 13.72 4.65 18.04
CA HIS A 234 14.59 4.06 19.05
C HIS A 234 14.06 4.35 20.47
N PRO A 235 14.01 3.37 21.41
CA PRO A 235 13.45 3.55 22.73
C PRO A 235 14.05 4.72 23.53
N CYS A 236 15.35 5.04 23.35
CA CYS A 236 15.94 6.22 23.98
C CYS A 236 15.34 7.54 23.47
N ASP A 237 15.06 7.64 22.16
CA ASP A 237 14.47 8.84 21.56
C ASP A 237 13.00 9.01 21.98
N MET A 238 12.30 7.90 22.19
CA MET A 238 10.95 7.89 22.76
C MET A 238 10.96 8.40 24.22
N ARG A 239 11.86 7.86 25.07
CA ARG A 239 11.98 8.34 26.46
C ARG A 239 12.29 9.82 26.57
N HIS A 240 13.22 10.34 25.76
CA HIS A 240 13.55 11.77 25.74
C HIS A 240 12.35 12.66 25.38
N ARG A 241 11.34 12.12 24.70
CA ARG A 241 10.11 12.82 24.31
C ARG A 241 8.90 12.46 25.16
N SER A 242 9.10 11.68 26.23
CA SER A 242 8.03 11.16 27.08
C SER A 242 6.95 10.42 26.27
N LEU A 243 7.41 9.58 25.32
CA LEU A 243 6.58 8.75 24.46
C LEU A 243 6.58 7.30 24.94
N GLU A 244 5.40 6.69 24.87
CA GLU A 244 5.18 5.26 25.07
C GLU A 244 4.65 4.64 23.76
N ALA A 245 4.85 3.33 23.56
CA ALA A 245 4.32 2.63 22.40
C ALA A 245 2.79 2.77 22.34
N GLY A 246 2.27 3.14 21.18
CA GLY A 246 0.86 3.42 20.98
C GLY A 246 0.45 4.90 21.14
N ASP A 247 1.32 5.77 21.67
CA ASP A 247 1.05 7.20 21.72
C ASP A 247 0.86 7.78 20.30
N LEU A 248 -0.05 8.74 20.17
CA LEU A 248 -0.20 9.54 18.95
C LEU A 248 0.84 10.66 18.94
N VAL A 249 1.50 10.82 17.79
CA VAL A 249 2.49 11.85 17.56
C VAL A 249 2.19 12.60 16.28
N LYS A 250 2.54 13.89 16.27
CA LYS A 250 2.58 14.71 15.07
C LYS A 250 4.00 14.77 14.55
N VAL A 251 4.19 14.35 13.30
CA VAL A 251 5.45 14.44 12.56
C VAL A 251 5.35 15.63 11.62
N THR A 252 6.26 16.61 11.73
CA THR A 252 6.15 17.87 11.01
C THR A 252 7.48 18.36 10.48
N ASN A 253 7.41 19.11 9.38
CA ASN A 253 8.43 20.05 8.93
C ASN A 253 7.77 21.20 8.14
N ALA A 254 8.55 22.02 7.44
CA ALA A 254 8.03 23.16 6.69
C ALA A 254 7.08 22.77 5.52
N ARG A 255 7.17 21.55 5.02
CA ARG A 255 6.38 21.07 3.87
C ARG A 255 5.00 20.51 4.27
N GLY A 256 4.91 19.96 5.48
CA GLY A 256 3.64 19.35 5.90
C GLY A 256 3.71 18.65 7.25
N ALA A 257 2.66 17.88 7.50
CA ALA A 257 2.48 17.14 8.74
C ALA A 257 1.71 15.85 8.51
N MET A 258 1.92 14.88 9.42
CA MET A 258 1.08 13.68 9.55
C MET A 258 0.93 13.32 11.02
N THR A 259 -0.19 12.69 11.37
CA THR A 259 -0.45 12.15 12.72
C THR A 259 -0.45 10.63 12.66
N VAL A 260 0.38 9.99 13.48
CA VAL A 260 0.55 8.53 13.49
C VAL A 260 0.79 8.02 14.91
N ARG A 261 0.65 6.71 15.12
CA ARG A 261 1.07 6.08 16.38
C ARG A 261 2.55 5.75 16.35
N VAL A 262 3.19 5.88 17.50
CA VAL A 262 4.60 5.50 17.67
C VAL A 262 4.71 4.04 18.11
N SER A 263 5.77 3.38 17.66
CA SER A 263 6.17 2.04 18.11
C SER A 263 7.66 1.99 18.42
N GLU A 264 8.08 1.00 19.19
CA GLU A 264 9.50 0.77 19.46
C GLU A 264 10.20 0.19 18.24
N GLY A 265 11.37 0.71 17.91
CA GLY A 265 12.24 0.29 16.84
C GLY A 265 13.67 0.08 17.33
N GLU A 266 13.91 -1.01 18.07
CA GLU A 266 15.22 -1.30 18.69
C GLU A 266 16.37 -1.39 17.68
N GLY A 267 16.09 -1.82 16.46
CA GLY A 267 17.07 -1.90 15.37
C GLY A 267 17.43 -0.54 14.74
N LEU A 268 16.76 0.54 15.09
CA LEU A 268 17.04 1.87 14.59
C LEU A 268 18.18 2.52 15.38
N LYS A 269 19.00 3.34 14.69
CA LYS A 269 19.96 4.21 15.37
C LYS A 269 19.23 5.38 16.03
N LYS A 270 19.78 5.89 17.15
CA LYS A 270 19.30 7.11 17.80
C LYS A 270 19.27 8.28 16.81
N GLY A 271 18.27 9.16 16.95
CA GLY A 271 18.04 10.27 16.02
C GLY A 271 17.39 9.86 14.70
N ARG A 272 16.96 8.59 14.56
CA ARG A 272 16.26 8.09 13.38
C ARG A 272 14.88 7.55 13.74
N ALA A 273 13.93 7.78 12.85
CA ALA A 273 12.62 7.16 12.87
C ALA A 273 12.33 6.50 11.53
N TRP A 274 11.46 5.51 11.51
CA TRP A 274 11.04 4.83 10.27
C TRP A 274 9.53 4.75 10.19
N ILE A 275 8.98 4.95 8.99
CA ILE A 275 7.54 4.87 8.72
C ILE A 275 7.27 4.11 7.42
N PRO A 276 6.22 3.27 7.36
CA PRO A 276 5.81 2.67 6.10
C PRO A 276 5.26 3.73 5.14
N MET A 277 5.66 3.64 3.87
CA MET A 277 5.33 4.63 2.83
C MET A 277 3.92 4.47 2.24
N HIS A 278 3.19 3.43 2.62
CA HIS A 278 2.02 2.96 1.87
C HIS A 278 0.75 3.76 2.16
N TRP A 279 0.61 4.30 3.37
CA TRP A 279 -0.60 5.03 3.79
C TRP A 279 -0.66 6.42 3.17
N GLY A 280 -1.81 6.74 2.61
CA GLY A 280 -2.19 8.04 2.07
C GLY A 280 -3.66 8.34 2.40
N ASN A 281 -4.24 9.34 1.75
CA ASN A 281 -5.59 9.83 2.06
C ASN A 281 -6.70 8.78 1.86
N GLN A 282 -6.41 7.67 1.19
CA GLN A 282 -7.38 6.58 1.08
C GLN A 282 -7.55 5.79 2.38
N PHE A 283 -6.53 5.79 3.24
CA PHE A 283 -6.45 4.96 4.43
C PHE A 283 -6.28 5.77 5.72
N MET A 284 -5.92 7.05 5.62
CA MET A 284 -5.74 7.93 6.77
C MET A 284 -6.07 9.39 6.40
N ASN A 285 -6.24 10.23 7.40
CA ASN A 285 -6.52 11.66 7.21
C ASN A 285 -5.27 12.51 6.90
N SER A 286 -4.29 11.94 6.22
CA SER A 286 -3.03 12.60 5.87
C SER A 286 -2.46 12.02 4.57
N PRO A 287 -1.69 12.80 3.79
CA PRO A 287 -0.96 12.29 2.62
C PRO A 287 0.13 11.27 2.94
N GLY A 288 0.36 10.92 4.20
CA GLY A 288 1.37 9.95 4.62
C GLY A 288 2.80 10.49 4.61
N ALA A 289 3.77 9.60 4.47
CA ALA A 289 5.21 9.92 4.59
C ALA A 289 5.67 11.01 3.61
N ASN A 290 5.09 11.08 2.42
CA ASN A 290 5.49 12.05 1.39
C ASN A 290 4.98 13.48 1.66
N ALA A 291 4.12 13.69 2.68
CA ALA A 291 3.76 15.02 3.15
C ALA A 291 4.98 15.82 3.64
N VAL A 292 5.98 15.13 4.20
CA VAL A 292 7.19 15.75 4.77
C VAL A 292 8.44 15.48 3.93
N ALA A 293 8.36 14.68 2.85
CA ALA A 293 9.49 14.36 2.00
C ALA A 293 9.97 15.58 1.19
N SER A 294 11.30 15.69 1.01
CA SER A 294 11.92 16.73 0.20
C SER A 294 11.67 16.49 -1.29
N ASP A 295 11.49 17.57 -2.04
CA ASP A 295 11.40 17.58 -3.51
C ASP A 295 12.77 17.67 -4.20
N ALA A 296 13.86 17.62 -3.45
CA ALA A 296 15.20 17.51 -4.00
C ALA A 296 15.34 16.24 -4.84
N THR A 297 16.00 16.38 -5.98
CA THR A 297 16.16 15.29 -6.96
C THR A 297 17.62 15.07 -7.29
N ASP A 298 17.95 13.83 -7.64
CA ASP A 298 19.23 13.51 -8.27
C ASP A 298 19.42 14.35 -9.55
N PRO A 299 20.60 14.95 -9.74
CA PRO A 299 20.81 15.87 -10.87
C PRO A 299 20.73 15.22 -12.24
N PHE A 300 20.96 13.91 -12.34
CA PHE A 300 20.97 13.15 -13.60
C PHE A 300 19.65 12.41 -13.83
N SER A 301 19.26 11.54 -12.91
CA SER A 301 18.07 10.71 -13.04
C SER A 301 16.77 11.42 -12.71
N LYS A 302 16.85 12.58 -12.02
CA LYS A 302 15.69 13.30 -11.45
C LYS A 302 14.89 12.48 -10.44
N GLN A 303 15.46 11.39 -9.92
CA GLN A 303 14.85 10.59 -8.86
C GLN A 303 14.74 11.43 -7.58
N PRO A 304 13.54 11.56 -6.99
CA PRO A 304 13.37 12.30 -5.72
C PRO A 304 14.03 11.59 -4.54
N GLU A 305 14.47 12.37 -3.56
CA GLU A 305 15.02 11.88 -2.29
C GLU A 305 13.89 11.44 -1.34
N LEU A 306 13.23 10.32 -1.64
CA LEU A 306 12.05 9.85 -0.91
C LEU A 306 12.34 9.11 0.40
N LYS A 307 13.61 8.79 0.69
CA LYS A 307 13.98 7.91 1.81
C LYS A 307 14.55 8.66 3.01
N HIS A 308 14.54 9.99 2.97
CA HIS A 308 15.00 10.86 4.06
C HIS A 308 14.17 12.13 4.12
N ALA A 309 13.84 12.55 5.34
CA ALA A 309 13.34 13.89 5.64
C ALA A 309 13.77 14.29 7.04
N ALA A 310 14.18 15.56 7.24
CA ALA A 310 14.37 16.09 8.57
C ALA A 310 13.01 16.52 9.16
N VAL A 311 12.69 16.03 10.36
CA VAL A 311 11.38 16.26 10.98
C VAL A 311 11.48 16.54 12.47
N GLN A 312 10.43 17.20 13.01
CA GLN A 312 10.09 17.26 14.42
C GLN A 312 9.00 16.25 14.73
N ILE A 313 9.09 15.60 15.89
CA ILE A 313 8.09 14.66 16.41
C ILE A 313 7.63 15.14 17.77
N THR A 314 6.33 15.40 17.90
CA THR A 314 5.71 15.90 19.13
C THR A 314 4.56 15.03 19.55
N LYS A 315 4.44 14.75 20.87
CA LYS A 315 3.31 14.00 21.43
C LYS A 315 2.02 14.79 21.23
N LEU A 316 0.97 14.11 20.74
CA LEU A 316 -0.38 14.64 20.68
C LEU A 316 -1.23 14.09 21.81
N LYS A 317 -2.01 14.95 22.42
CA LYS A 317 -3.02 14.59 23.42
C LYS A 317 -4.39 14.58 22.75
N LEU A 318 -4.85 13.39 22.35
CA LEU A 318 -6.18 13.17 21.79
C LEU A 318 -6.93 12.20 22.72
N PRO A 319 -7.54 12.72 23.81
CA PRO A 319 -8.04 11.88 24.90
C PRO A 319 -9.35 11.14 24.57
N TYR A 320 -9.98 11.42 23.44
CA TYR A 320 -11.23 10.79 23.04
C TYR A 320 -11.03 9.85 21.84
N PRO A 321 -10.55 8.61 22.12
CA PRO A 321 -10.35 7.61 21.07
C PRO A 321 -11.69 7.02 20.61
N LEU A 322 -11.72 6.60 19.36
CA LEU A 322 -12.84 5.91 18.73
C LEU A 322 -12.34 4.74 17.91
N ALA A 323 -13.02 3.62 18.00
CA ALA A 323 -12.79 2.47 17.17
C ALA A 323 -14.11 1.85 16.73
N VAL A 324 -14.21 1.49 15.44
CA VAL A 324 -15.31 0.71 14.90
C VAL A 324 -14.75 -0.48 14.15
N VAL A 325 -15.28 -1.66 14.41
CA VAL A 325 -14.97 -2.90 13.69
C VAL A 325 -16.28 -3.48 13.17
N ARG A 326 -16.37 -3.69 11.87
CA ARG A 326 -17.57 -4.27 11.24
C ARG A 326 -17.22 -5.47 10.39
N SER A 327 -17.90 -6.58 10.60
CA SER A 327 -17.85 -7.77 9.75
C SER A 327 -18.70 -7.56 8.50
N CYS A 328 -18.19 -7.95 7.36
CA CYS A 328 -18.90 -7.90 6.08
C CYS A 328 -19.04 -9.31 5.50
N ASP A 329 -20.10 -9.52 4.72
CA ASP A 329 -20.40 -10.84 4.14
C ASP A 329 -19.51 -11.17 2.95
N SER A 330 -18.91 -10.15 2.33
CA SER A 330 -17.99 -10.30 1.21
C SER A 330 -16.89 -9.22 1.22
N GLN A 331 -15.81 -9.48 0.48
CA GLN A 331 -14.76 -8.49 0.25
C GLN A 331 -15.31 -7.25 -0.49
N ALA A 332 -16.24 -7.43 -1.43
CA ALA A 332 -16.87 -6.34 -2.16
C ALA A 332 -17.66 -5.42 -1.21
N ALA A 333 -18.48 -5.99 -0.33
CA ALA A 333 -19.21 -5.22 0.68
C ALA A 333 -18.26 -4.48 1.66
N ALA A 334 -17.13 -5.10 2.01
CA ALA A 334 -16.13 -4.46 2.86
C ALA A 334 -15.44 -3.28 2.16
N LEU A 335 -15.14 -3.39 0.87
CA LEU A 335 -14.56 -2.31 0.07
C LEU A 335 -15.55 -1.15 -0.08
N GLU A 336 -16.80 -1.43 -0.36
CA GLU A 336 -17.85 -0.41 -0.43
C GLU A 336 -18.03 0.34 0.89
N LEU A 337 -18.08 -0.39 2.00
CA LEU A 337 -18.15 0.22 3.34
C LEU A 337 -16.92 1.09 3.63
N MET A 338 -15.72 0.57 3.34
CA MET A 338 -14.47 1.34 3.52
C MET A 338 -14.48 2.63 2.71
N GLN A 339 -14.96 2.59 1.47
CA GLN A 339 -15.07 3.79 0.62
C GLN A 339 -16.05 4.83 1.18
N ARG A 340 -17.19 4.39 1.71
CA ARG A 340 -18.16 5.28 2.39
C ARG A 340 -17.58 5.95 3.64
N VAL A 341 -16.77 5.23 4.41
CA VAL A 341 -16.13 5.75 5.63
C VAL A 341 -15.04 6.77 5.34
N ARG A 342 -14.40 6.72 4.16
CA ARG A 342 -13.31 7.64 3.77
C ARG A 342 -13.70 9.12 3.86
N SER A 343 -14.95 9.47 3.53
CA SER A 343 -15.44 10.86 3.62
C SER A 343 -15.35 11.43 5.04
N LEU A 344 -15.34 10.58 6.05
CA LEU A 344 -15.26 10.98 7.46
C LEU A 344 -13.83 11.13 7.98
N LEU A 345 -12.81 10.68 7.25
CA LEU A 345 -11.42 10.71 7.74
C LEU A 345 -10.98 12.13 8.14
N SER A 346 -11.31 13.12 7.34
CA SER A 346 -10.93 14.52 7.56
C SER A 346 -11.63 15.19 8.74
N THR A 347 -12.69 14.58 9.29
CA THR A 347 -13.46 15.11 10.43
C THR A 347 -12.70 14.99 11.75
N TYR A 348 -11.72 14.07 11.83
CA TYR A 348 -11.03 13.74 13.06
C TYR A 348 -9.58 14.26 13.05
N SER A 349 -9.04 14.57 14.24
CA SER A 349 -7.62 14.97 14.40
C SER A 349 -6.65 13.85 14.06
N TYR A 350 -7.08 12.60 14.25
CA TYR A 350 -6.45 11.38 13.77
C TYR A 350 -7.52 10.44 13.27
N ALA A 351 -7.35 9.87 12.10
CA ALA A 351 -8.24 8.82 11.60
C ALA A 351 -7.51 7.88 10.63
N THR A 352 -7.87 6.58 10.71
CA THR A 352 -7.47 5.56 9.76
C THR A 352 -8.64 4.63 9.46
N VAL A 353 -8.68 4.11 8.23
CA VAL A 353 -9.61 3.05 7.81
C VAL A 353 -8.86 2.01 7.00
N ASN A 354 -9.11 0.75 7.25
CA ASN A 354 -8.52 -0.35 6.51
C ASN A 354 -9.41 -1.60 6.56
N LEU A 355 -9.12 -2.53 5.68
CA LEU A 355 -9.64 -3.90 5.76
C LEU A 355 -8.83 -4.73 6.77
N TYR A 356 -9.40 -5.84 7.21
CA TYR A 356 -8.72 -6.80 8.07
C TYR A 356 -9.35 -8.19 7.94
N GLY A 357 -8.60 -9.26 8.28
CA GLY A 357 -9.11 -10.61 8.46
C GLY A 357 -8.81 -11.56 7.31
N ARG A 358 -8.90 -12.87 7.61
CA ARG A 358 -8.67 -13.97 6.67
C ARG A 358 -9.95 -14.74 6.36
N LYS A 359 -10.64 -15.20 7.39
CA LYS A 359 -11.88 -15.97 7.24
C LYS A 359 -13.06 -15.06 6.95
N ARG A 360 -13.07 -13.89 7.63
CA ARG A 360 -14.09 -12.86 7.46
C ARG A 360 -13.45 -11.52 7.12
N PRO A 361 -13.91 -10.84 6.09
CA PRO A 361 -13.50 -9.48 5.84
C PRO A 361 -14.13 -8.54 6.85
N LEU A 362 -13.30 -7.73 7.50
CA LEU A 362 -13.70 -6.67 8.40
C LEU A 362 -13.29 -5.32 7.83
N VAL A 363 -14.08 -4.29 8.14
CA VAL A 363 -13.65 -2.90 8.05
C VAL A 363 -13.32 -2.41 9.45
N VAL A 364 -12.13 -1.84 9.60
CA VAL A 364 -11.62 -1.31 10.85
C VAL A 364 -11.41 0.19 10.68
N PHE A 365 -12.12 0.98 11.47
CA PHE A 365 -11.98 2.42 11.53
C PHE A 365 -11.45 2.81 12.91
N ARG A 366 -10.47 3.72 12.94
CA ARG A 366 -9.91 4.29 14.17
C ARG A 366 -9.86 5.79 14.04
N ALA A 367 -10.20 6.48 15.11
CA ALA A 367 -10.07 7.92 15.19
C ALA A 367 -9.71 8.37 16.60
N ALA A 368 -9.30 9.64 16.73
CA ALA A 368 -9.13 10.30 18.00
C ALA A 368 -9.31 11.82 17.85
N THR A 369 -9.83 12.46 18.89
CA THR A 369 -10.12 13.90 18.91
C THR A 369 -9.63 14.57 20.19
N GLU A 370 -9.47 15.88 20.14
CA GLU A 370 -9.13 16.72 21.29
C GLU A 370 -10.32 16.97 22.21
N ALA A 371 -11.52 17.04 21.63
CA ALA A 371 -12.79 17.22 22.33
C ALA A 371 -13.65 15.96 22.28
N PRO A 372 -14.64 15.79 23.19
CA PRO A 372 -15.58 14.68 23.11
C PRO A 372 -16.25 14.58 21.73
N ILE A 373 -16.41 13.36 21.23
CA ILE A 373 -17.04 13.11 19.92
C ILE A 373 -18.53 13.40 20.04
N GLU A 374 -19.03 14.25 19.16
CA GLU A 374 -20.42 14.68 19.15
C GLU A 374 -21.38 13.51 18.86
N ALA A 375 -22.55 13.53 19.47
CA ALA A 375 -23.55 12.47 19.35
C ALA A 375 -24.07 12.28 17.91
N ASN A 376 -24.14 13.36 17.12
CA ASN A 376 -24.49 13.32 15.70
C ASN A 376 -23.45 12.55 14.87
N LEU A 377 -22.15 12.75 15.11
CA LEU A 377 -21.07 12.00 14.45
C LEU A 377 -21.09 10.51 14.83
N ILE A 378 -21.42 10.20 16.08
CA ILE A 378 -21.59 8.81 16.53
C ILE A 378 -22.79 8.17 15.82
N ALA A 379 -23.90 8.88 15.69
CA ALA A 379 -25.09 8.40 15.00
C ALA A 379 -24.84 8.20 13.49
N GLU A 380 -24.13 9.12 12.85
CA GLU A 380 -23.71 9.01 11.45
C GLU A 380 -22.82 7.79 11.23
N LEU A 381 -21.82 7.56 12.10
CA LEU A 381 -20.99 6.36 12.07
C LEU A 381 -21.83 5.09 12.22
N ASP A 382 -22.72 5.03 13.21
CA ASP A 382 -23.60 3.88 13.40
C ASP A 382 -24.46 3.62 12.15
N GLN A 383 -24.92 4.67 11.46
CA GLN A 383 -25.67 4.54 10.21
C GLN A 383 -24.78 4.00 9.07
N ILE A 384 -23.59 4.56 8.87
CA ILE A 384 -22.65 4.13 7.80
C ILE A 384 -22.23 2.68 8.00
N PHE A 385 -21.94 2.28 9.25
CA PHE A 385 -21.54 0.94 9.59
C PHE A 385 -22.70 -0.08 9.71
N GLY A 386 -23.94 0.35 9.46
CA GLY A 386 -25.13 -0.51 9.60
C GLY A 386 -25.36 -0.97 11.03
N MET A 387 -25.10 -0.10 11.98
CA MET A 387 -25.23 -0.33 13.43
C MET A 387 -26.29 0.57 14.08
N ALA A 388 -27.08 1.32 13.30
CA ALA A 388 -28.08 2.26 13.82
C ALA A 388 -29.28 1.57 14.48
N GLY A 389 -29.65 0.36 14.02
CA GLY A 389 -30.77 -0.44 14.58
C GLY A 389 -30.50 -0.97 15.98
N ASP A 390 -31.58 -1.42 16.64
CA ASP A 390 -31.53 -1.97 18.01
C ASP A 390 -31.56 -3.51 18.03
N GLU A 391 -31.81 -4.16 16.90
CA GLU A 391 -31.83 -5.61 16.79
C GLU A 391 -30.44 -6.18 17.11
N GLY A 392 -30.36 -7.04 18.11
CA GLY A 392 -29.10 -7.63 18.57
C GLY A 392 -28.12 -6.62 19.19
N ALA A 393 -28.58 -5.41 19.52
CA ALA A 393 -27.73 -4.34 20.07
C ALA A 393 -27.47 -4.56 21.58
N ILE A 394 -26.21 -4.42 21.93
CA ILE A 394 -25.74 -4.30 23.31
C ILE A 394 -25.12 -2.91 23.43
N VAL A 395 -25.60 -2.09 24.37
CA VAL A 395 -25.20 -0.68 24.50
C VAL A 395 -24.67 -0.44 25.91
N TYR A 396 -23.60 0.34 26.00
CA TYR A 396 -23.08 0.89 27.25
C TYR A 396 -22.76 2.38 27.05
N ALA A 397 -23.23 3.21 27.97
CA ALA A 397 -22.93 4.64 27.95
C ALA A 397 -22.61 5.13 29.37
N ASP A 398 -21.60 5.98 29.46
CA ASP A 398 -21.22 6.71 30.67
C ASP A 398 -20.91 8.17 30.28
N ALA A 399 -21.89 9.02 30.43
CA ALA A 399 -21.80 10.43 30.05
C ALA A 399 -20.74 11.19 30.86
N SER A 400 -20.51 10.79 32.12
CA SER A 400 -19.53 11.44 33.00
C SER A 400 -18.09 11.23 32.53
N ARG A 401 -17.84 10.14 31.81
CA ARG A 401 -16.52 9.75 31.25
C ARG A 401 -16.45 9.96 29.73
N ASN A 402 -17.50 10.47 29.08
CA ASN A 402 -17.62 10.56 27.64
C ASN A 402 -17.40 9.19 26.94
N VAL A 403 -17.92 8.11 27.55
CA VAL A 403 -17.83 6.77 27.00
C VAL A 403 -19.17 6.37 26.40
N SER A 404 -19.16 5.94 25.14
CA SER A 404 -20.31 5.37 24.45
C SER A 404 -19.88 4.17 23.63
N LYS A 405 -20.46 2.99 23.91
CA LYS A 405 -20.09 1.74 23.24
C LYS A 405 -21.34 1.04 22.73
N LYS A 406 -21.24 0.42 21.55
CA LYS A 406 -22.31 -0.38 20.95
C LYS A 406 -21.73 -1.62 20.32
N ALA A 407 -22.38 -2.75 20.52
CA ALA A 407 -22.09 -3.99 19.82
C ALA A 407 -23.37 -4.52 19.18
N ILE A 408 -23.27 -5.07 17.98
CA ILE A 408 -24.36 -5.78 17.30
C ILE A 408 -24.01 -7.24 17.22
N ALA A 409 -24.84 -8.08 17.81
CA ALA A 409 -24.71 -9.53 17.79
C ALA A 409 -25.99 -10.16 17.29
N LEU A 410 -25.88 -11.04 16.31
CA LEU A 410 -27.00 -11.78 15.73
C LEU A 410 -26.63 -13.27 15.60
N ASP A 411 -27.52 -14.17 15.93
CA ASP A 411 -27.32 -15.63 15.84
C ASP A 411 -26.03 -16.12 16.55
N GLY A 412 -25.73 -15.52 17.71
CA GLY A 412 -24.54 -15.87 18.48
C GLY A 412 -23.21 -15.36 17.91
N ARG A 413 -23.25 -14.45 16.93
CA ARG A 413 -22.08 -13.86 16.24
C ARG A 413 -22.01 -12.36 16.45
N LEU A 414 -20.83 -11.85 16.71
CA LEU A 414 -20.56 -10.41 16.77
C LEU A 414 -20.36 -9.86 15.34
N LEU A 415 -21.30 -9.02 14.90
CA LEU A 415 -21.28 -8.43 13.56
C LEU A 415 -20.59 -7.06 13.52
N GLY A 416 -20.64 -6.31 14.60
CA GLY A 416 -20.02 -5.00 14.68
C GLY A 416 -19.81 -4.55 16.11
N VAL A 417 -18.80 -3.71 16.31
CA VAL A 417 -18.56 -3.05 17.59
C VAL A 417 -18.07 -1.63 17.36
N ARG A 418 -18.62 -0.69 18.12
CA ARG A 418 -18.16 0.70 18.22
C ARG A 418 -17.77 0.98 19.66
N LEU A 419 -16.54 1.49 19.85
CA LEU A 419 -15.97 1.87 21.11
C LEU A 419 -15.58 3.35 21.04
N ALA A 420 -16.26 4.23 21.75
CA ALA A 420 -15.95 5.66 21.86
C ALA A 420 -15.58 6.02 23.30
N GLY A 421 -14.51 6.81 23.46
CA GLY A 421 -13.96 7.26 24.74
C GLY A 421 -13.05 6.24 25.44
N GLU A 422 -13.20 4.95 25.13
CA GLU A 422 -12.34 3.86 25.62
C GLU A 422 -12.34 2.73 24.59
N THR A 423 -11.15 2.32 24.10
CA THR A 423 -10.98 1.41 22.96
C THR A 423 -10.07 0.20 23.24
N LEU A 424 -9.78 -0.10 24.52
CA LEU A 424 -8.83 -1.17 24.90
C LEU A 424 -9.17 -2.54 24.31
N ALA A 425 -10.47 -2.84 24.18
CA ALA A 425 -10.93 -4.11 23.65
C ALA A 425 -10.75 -4.27 22.13
N GLN A 426 -10.47 -3.21 21.38
CA GLN A 426 -10.43 -3.21 19.91
C GLN A 426 -9.53 -4.31 19.34
N THR A 427 -8.33 -4.47 19.88
CA THR A 427 -7.31 -5.37 19.29
C THR A 427 -7.75 -6.84 19.33
N TRP A 428 -8.23 -7.29 20.49
CA TRP A 428 -8.67 -8.69 20.61
C TRP A 428 -10.01 -8.93 19.91
N LEU A 429 -10.95 -7.96 19.96
CA LEU A 429 -12.24 -8.04 19.26
C LEU A 429 -12.05 -8.18 17.74
N LYS A 430 -11.25 -7.29 17.15
CA LYS A 430 -10.91 -7.33 15.74
C LYS A 430 -10.41 -8.71 15.32
N ARG A 431 -9.45 -9.25 16.07
CA ARG A 431 -8.88 -10.56 15.78
C ARG A 431 -9.91 -11.68 15.90
N ALA A 432 -10.63 -11.71 17.02
CA ALA A 432 -11.61 -12.76 17.28
C ALA A 432 -12.79 -12.74 16.28
N MET A 433 -13.22 -11.54 15.84
CA MET A 433 -14.22 -11.39 14.77
C MET A 433 -13.68 -11.88 13.42
N ALA A 434 -12.42 -11.60 13.08
CA ALA A 434 -11.79 -12.00 11.82
C ALA A 434 -11.64 -13.51 11.69
N GLU A 435 -11.41 -14.21 12.79
CA GLU A 435 -11.22 -15.66 12.84
C GLU A 435 -12.50 -16.45 13.17
N ASP A 436 -13.63 -15.75 13.44
CA ASP A 436 -14.91 -16.34 13.87
C ASP A 436 -14.77 -17.17 15.16
N GLU A 437 -13.91 -16.70 16.07
CA GLU A 437 -13.56 -17.37 17.33
C GLU A 437 -14.45 -16.95 18.52
N LEU A 438 -15.40 -16.02 18.31
CA LEU A 438 -16.27 -15.49 19.36
C LEU A 438 -17.51 -16.38 19.54
N GLY A 439 -17.48 -17.21 20.58
CA GLY A 439 -18.70 -17.89 21.07
C GLY A 439 -19.63 -16.91 21.81
N ALA A 440 -20.91 -17.30 21.92
CA ALA A 440 -21.96 -16.49 22.57
C ALA A 440 -21.57 -16.01 23.98
N ASN A 441 -20.85 -16.83 24.75
CA ASN A 441 -20.37 -16.48 26.09
C ASN A 441 -19.33 -15.35 26.11
N MET A 442 -18.66 -15.05 25.02
CA MET A 442 -17.63 -14.02 24.93
C MET A 442 -18.21 -12.69 24.44
N ILE A 443 -19.31 -12.70 23.72
CA ILE A 443 -19.98 -11.50 23.20
C ILE A 443 -20.35 -10.53 24.33
N ARG A 444 -20.74 -11.07 25.52
CA ARG A 444 -21.02 -10.25 26.72
C ARG A 444 -19.85 -9.38 27.18
N PHE A 445 -18.63 -9.71 26.80
CA PHE A 445 -17.43 -8.94 27.13
C PHE A 445 -17.02 -7.94 26.05
N ALA A 446 -17.76 -7.88 24.92
CA ALA A 446 -17.42 -7.02 23.80
C ALA A 446 -17.27 -5.54 24.15
N LEU A 447 -17.99 -5.08 25.17
CA LEU A 447 -17.92 -3.69 25.66
C LEU A 447 -17.07 -3.53 26.92
N ALA A 448 -16.43 -4.59 27.42
CA ALA A 448 -15.60 -4.53 28.62
C ALA A 448 -14.31 -3.74 28.35
N PRO A 449 -13.83 -2.92 29.30
CA PRO A 449 -12.61 -2.13 29.16
C PRO A 449 -11.36 -3.00 29.41
N THR A 450 -11.13 -4.01 28.58
CA THR A 450 -10.01 -4.95 28.74
C THR A 450 -9.22 -5.10 27.45
N ALA A 451 -7.90 -4.97 27.55
CA ALA A 451 -6.97 -5.20 26.44
C ALA A 451 -6.75 -6.70 26.16
N LYS A 452 -7.05 -7.56 27.13
CA LYS A 452 -6.91 -9.02 26.98
C LYS A 452 -8.26 -9.64 26.72
N ALA A 453 -8.32 -10.57 25.79
CA ALA A 453 -9.52 -11.38 25.55
C ALA A 453 -9.90 -12.15 26.83
N PRO A 454 -11.18 -12.15 27.23
CA PRO A 454 -11.63 -12.96 28.34
C PRO A 454 -11.59 -14.45 27.98
N GLY A 455 -11.27 -15.30 28.96
CA GLY A 455 -11.17 -16.75 28.76
C GLY A 455 -9.79 -17.20 28.25
N ASN A 456 -9.74 -18.45 27.75
CA ASN A 456 -8.52 -19.09 27.28
C ASN A 456 -8.11 -18.75 25.82
N ILE A 457 -8.51 -17.59 25.29
CA ILE A 457 -7.90 -17.11 24.03
C ILE A 457 -6.47 -16.69 24.37
N ALA A 458 -5.55 -17.65 24.35
CA ALA A 458 -4.14 -17.37 24.51
C ALA A 458 -3.68 -16.41 23.39
N PRO A 459 -2.88 -15.40 23.70
CA PRO A 459 -2.24 -14.60 22.67
C PRO A 459 -1.42 -15.56 21.79
N ARG A 460 -1.81 -15.69 20.52
CA ARG A 460 -1.03 -16.47 19.54
C ARG A 460 0.17 -15.61 19.13
N ASN A 461 1.35 -16.03 19.51
CA ASN A 461 2.57 -15.44 18.97
C ASN A 461 2.78 -16.00 17.54
N ILE A 462 2.41 -15.20 16.53
CA ILE A 462 2.52 -15.64 15.14
C ILE A 462 3.95 -15.46 14.64
N VAL A 463 4.64 -16.57 14.42
CA VAL A 463 5.99 -16.63 13.87
C VAL A 463 5.94 -16.52 12.34
N CYS A 464 5.20 -17.39 11.67
CA CYS A 464 5.00 -17.28 10.22
C CYS A 464 3.73 -16.50 9.89
N LYS A 465 3.87 -15.21 9.66
CA LYS A 465 2.74 -14.31 9.34
C LYS A 465 2.11 -14.62 7.97
N CYS A 466 2.87 -15.13 6.99
CA CYS A 466 2.35 -15.52 5.67
C CYS A 466 1.35 -16.69 5.77
N ALA A 467 1.69 -17.70 6.54
CA ALA A 467 0.89 -18.92 6.72
C ALA A 467 0.00 -18.87 7.99
N ASP A 468 0.14 -17.81 8.82
CA ASP A 468 -0.56 -17.65 10.11
C ASP A 468 -0.24 -18.75 11.11
N ILE A 469 1.04 -19.14 11.20
CA ILE A 469 1.49 -20.22 12.08
C ILE A 469 2.09 -19.62 13.34
N SER A 470 1.55 -20.06 14.48
CA SER A 470 2.01 -19.64 15.79
C SER A 470 3.22 -20.46 16.28
N ASP A 471 3.95 -19.91 17.25
CA ASP A 471 5.01 -20.59 17.97
C ASP A 471 4.53 -21.91 18.62
N VAL A 472 3.30 -21.93 19.11
CA VAL A 472 2.68 -23.14 19.69
C VAL A 472 2.56 -24.26 18.65
N GLN A 473 2.07 -23.94 17.45
CA GLN A 473 1.94 -24.93 16.36
C GLN A 473 3.31 -25.45 15.91
N ILE A 474 4.31 -24.58 15.81
CA ILE A 474 5.68 -24.95 15.46
C ILE A 474 6.27 -25.85 16.55
N ARG A 475 6.18 -25.45 17.81
CA ARG A 475 6.67 -26.24 18.96
C ARG A 475 6.02 -27.61 19.05
N GLN A 476 4.70 -27.68 18.81
CA GLN A 476 3.98 -28.96 18.79
C GLN A 476 4.47 -29.88 17.68
N ALA A 477 4.69 -29.36 16.47
CA ALA A 477 5.21 -30.14 15.37
C ALA A 477 6.66 -30.59 15.62
N ILE A 478 7.51 -29.71 16.18
CA ILE A 478 8.90 -30.08 16.59
C ILE A 478 8.88 -31.15 17.66
N ALA A 479 8.01 -31.04 18.67
CA ALA A 479 7.84 -32.05 19.71
C ALA A 479 7.37 -33.40 19.16
N ALA A 480 6.66 -33.41 18.03
CA ALA A 480 6.28 -34.60 17.29
C ALA A 480 7.39 -35.12 16.35
N GLY A 481 8.58 -34.50 16.37
CA GLY A 481 9.75 -34.94 15.61
C GLY A 481 9.89 -34.29 14.23
N ALA A 482 9.14 -33.22 13.93
CA ALA A 482 9.26 -32.55 12.63
C ALA A 482 10.54 -31.71 12.54
N ASP A 483 11.28 -31.89 11.46
CA ASP A 483 12.39 -31.04 11.02
C ASP A 483 11.88 -29.84 10.18
N LEU A 484 12.78 -28.93 9.81
CA LEU A 484 12.43 -27.74 9.03
C LEU A 484 11.76 -28.08 7.68
N PRO A 485 12.24 -29.02 6.86
CA PRO A 485 11.53 -29.46 5.65
C PRO A 485 10.11 -29.97 5.91
N GLN A 486 9.91 -30.73 6.99
CA GLN A 486 8.58 -31.22 7.38
C GLN A 486 7.66 -30.08 7.85
N LEU A 487 8.17 -29.12 8.62
CA LEU A 487 7.44 -27.90 8.99
C LEU A 487 7.03 -27.09 7.76
N GLN A 488 7.93 -26.96 6.78
CA GLN A 488 7.63 -26.29 5.51
C GLN A 488 6.55 -27.02 4.71
N ASN A 489 6.59 -28.36 4.68
CA ASN A 489 5.62 -29.15 3.96
C ASN A 489 4.23 -29.15 4.63
N THR A 490 4.17 -29.28 5.94
CA THR A 490 2.92 -29.46 6.69
C THR A 490 2.28 -28.13 7.10
N LEU A 491 3.07 -27.22 7.67
CA LEU A 491 2.62 -25.91 8.15
C LEU A 491 2.79 -24.79 7.14
N LYS A 492 3.52 -25.02 6.03
CA LYS A 492 3.85 -24.01 5.03
C LYS A 492 4.64 -22.80 5.58
N CYS A 493 5.20 -22.91 6.79
CA CYS A 493 6.01 -21.85 7.36
C CYS A 493 7.38 -21.76 6.65
N GLY A 494 7.83 -20.52 6.38
CA GLY A 494 9.08 -20.27 5.65
C GLY A 494 9.04 -20.51 4.14
N THR A 495 7.90 -20.97 3.58
CA THR A 495 7.80 -21.29 2.14
C THR A 495 7.39 -20.11 1.25
N PHE A 496 6.93 -19.01 1.84
CA PHE A 496 6.55 -17.80 1.09
C PHE A 496 7.70 -16.79 1.04
N CYS A 497 7.83 -15.95 2.07
CA CYS A 497 8.86 -14.92 2.11
C CYS A 497 10.17 -15.35 2.79
N GLY A 498 10.16 -16.47 3.53
CA GLY A 498 11.32 -17.01 4.23
C GLY A 498 11.75 -16.26 5.51
N SER A 499 11.17 -15.09 5.82
CA SER A 499 11.63 -14.23 6.92
C SER A 499 11.49 -14.84 8.31
N CYS A 500 10.60 -15.83 8.48
CA CYS A 500 10.43 -16.55 9.75
C CYS A 500 11.42 -17.73 9.94
N VAL A 501 12.17 -18.11 8.90
CA VAL A 501 13.09 -19.26 8.98
C VAL A 501 14.14 -19.12 10.08
N PRO A 502 14.77 -17.94 10.30
CA PRO A 502 15.71 -17.77 11.40
C PRO A 502 15.11 -17.89 12.81
N GLU A 503 13.79 -17.75 12.94
CA GLU A 503 13.08 -17.84 14.23
C GLU A 503 12.54 -19.25 14.51
N ILE A 504 12.48 -20.11 13.48
CA ILE A 504 12.01 -21.49 13.55
C ILE A 504 13.16 -22.45 13.94
#